data_12ae3414a42209ce3f2f601f0de4f780
#
_entry.id   12ae3414a42209ce3f2f601f0de4f780
#
_cell.length_a   1.000
_cell.length_b   1.000
_cell.length_c   1.000
_cell.angle_alpha   90.00
_cell.angle_beta   90.00
_cell.angle_gamma   90.00
#
_symmetry.space_group_name_H-M   'P 1'
#
loop_
_entity.id
_entity.type
_entity.pdbx_description
1 polymer ?
#
loop_
_entity_poly.entity_id
_entity_poly.type
_entity_poly.pdbx_seq_one_letter_code
_entity_poly.pdbx_strand_id
1 'polypeptide(L)'
;SDVYKRQAMGADPSAGAGLIFVVLPTIFPQIGGGLIWGTLFFFILFIAALTSAISILEVITAYFIDEKGWSREKATLSFGGVITVVGIFCSLSLGDFNLTSSLDISFFDFMDELSSKYMLPIGGALTAMFVLYRWGIDLFLDEIKIGMENINVDWKSARSISNVLFILSSLIVVLIILNEVFELIFDKSLQQMAGF
;
A
#
# COMPACT_ATOMS: atom_id res chain seq x y z
N SER A 1 6.68 22.03 -3.75
CA SER A 1 8.08 22.48 -3.68
C SER A 1 9.10 21.39 -4.04
N ASP A 2 8.82 20.11 -3.78
CA ASP A 2 9.78 19.02 -4.05
C ASP A 2 9.85 18.63 -5.53
N VAL A 3 8.74 18.75 -6.25
CA VAL A 3 8.70 18.54 -7.71
C VAL A 3 9.66 19.48 -8.44
N TYR A 4 9.66 20.77 -8.06
CA TYR A 4 10.55 21.78 -8.67
C TYR A 4 12.03 21.53 -8.36
N LYS A 5 12.37 21.05 -7.17
CA LYS A 5 13.76 20.69 -6.82
C LYS A 5 14.25 19.46 -7.59
N ARG A 6 13.38 18.47 -7.79
CA ARG A 6 13.70 17.26 -8.55
C ARG A 6 13.87 17.56 -10.05
N GLN A 7 12.98 18.37 -10.62
CA GLN A 7 13.11 18.84 -12.01
C GLN A 7 14.37 19.69 -12.22
N ALA A 8 14.72 20.55 -11.25
CA ALA A 8 15.94 21.34 -11.32
C ALA A 8 17.24 20.49 -11.31
N MET A 9 17.18 19.25 -10.80
CA MET A 9 18.29 18.31 -10.77
C MET A 9 18.23 17.27 -11.91
N GLY A 10 17.29 17.41 -12.86
CA GLY A 10 17.14 16.48 -13.99
C GLY A 10 16.57 15.10 -13.61
N ALA A 11 15.96 14.98 -12.43
CA ALA A 11 15.31 13.74 -11.97
C ALA A 11 13.87 13.67 -12.45
N ASP A 12 13.45 12.53 -13.01
CA ASP A 12 12.07 12.28 -13.38
C ASP A 12 11.22 11.97 -12.12
N PRO A 13 10.22 12.80 -11.79
CA PRO A 13 9.35 12.57 -10.63
C PRO A 13 8.47 11.33 -10.75
N SER A 14 8.26 10.81 -11.96
CA SER A 14 7.40 9.67 -12.25
C SER A 14 8.11 8.31 -12.15
N ALA A 15 9.40 8.29 -11.83
CA ALA A 15 10.21 7.08 -11.83
C ALA A 15 9.88 6.05 -10.71
N GLY A 16 8.83 6.28 -9.91
CA GLY A 16 8.37 5.34 -8.87
C GLY A 16 9.48 4.91 -7.90
N ALA A 17 9.64 3.61 -7.68
CA ALA A 17 10.69 3.05 -6.82
C ALA A 17 12.11 3.38 -7.32
N GLY A 18 12.30 3.52 -8.63
CA GLY A 18 13.56 3.95 -9.24
C GLY A 18 14.01 5.34 -8.79
N LEU A 19 13.08 6.23 -8.45
CA LEU A 19 13.42 7.54 -7.91
C LEU A 19 14.21 7.45 -6.61
N ILE A 20 13.83 6.54 -5.72
CA ILE A 20 14.44 6.38 -4.39
C ILE A 20 15.79 5.67 -4.51
N PHE A 21 15.85 4.58 -5.27
CA PHE A 21 17.02 3.69 -5.26
C PHE A 21 18.03 3.98 -6.37
N VAL A 22 17.63 4.65 -7.44
CA VAL A 22 18.53 5.00 -8.56
C VAL A 22 18.83 6.49 -8.56
N VAL A 23 17.80 7.34 -8.51
CA VAL A 23 17.98 8.79 -8.68
C VAL A 23 18.51 9.45 -7.41
N LEU A 24 17.97 9.17 -6.22
CA LEU A 24 18.45 9.81 -4.98
C LEU A 24 19.93 9.54 -4.66
N PRO A 25 20.47 8.33 -4.86
CA PRO A 25 21.91 8.09 -4.68
C PRO A 25 22.83 8.94 -5.57
N THR A 26 22.34 9.36 -6.74
CA THR A 26 23.12 10.26 -7.62
C THR A 26 23.06 11.73 -7.19
N ILE A 27 22.01 12.12 -6.46
CA ILE A 27 21.80 13.49 -5.98
C ILE A 27 22.56 13.76 -4.68
N PHE A 28 22.59 12.80 -3.75
CA PHE A 28 23.24 12.99 -2.46
C PHE A 28 24.71 13.43 -2.54
N PRO A 29 25.56 12.87 -3.41
CA PRO A 29 26.95 13.31 -3.55
C PRO A 29 27.12 14.77 -4.01
N GLN A 30 26.08 15.35 -4.63
CA GLN A 30 26.10 16.74 -5.11
C GLN A 30 25.80 17.76 -4.02
N ILE A 31 25.40 17.31 -2.83
CA ILE A 31 25.02 18.14 -1.68
C ILE A 31 26.15 18.09 -0.64
N GLY A 32 26.47 19.23 -0.02
CA GLY A 32 27.44 19.26 1.08
C GLY A 32 27.03 18.31 2.22
N GLY A 33 27.89 17.38 2.57
CA GLY A 33 27.58 16.33 3.54
C GLY A 33 26.65 15.20 3.03
N GLY A 34 26.49 15.06 1.72
CA GLY A 34 25.55 14.14 1.10
C GLY A 34 25.72 12.68 1.50
N LEU A 35 26.95 12.25 1.82
CA LEU A 35 27.19 10.91 2.34
C LEU A 35 26.46 10.68 3.68
N ILE A 36 26.51 11.64 4.59
CA ILE A 36 25.85 11.54 5.91
C ILE A 36 24.34 11.56 5.73
N TRP A 37 23.83 12.51 4.94
CA TRP A 37 22.39 12.66 4.70
C TRP A 37 21.81 11.46 3.94
N GLY A 38 22.54 10.94 2.95
CA GLY A 38 22.13 9.74 2.21
C GLY A 38 22.09 8.51 3.11
N THR A 39 23.13 8.29 3.92
CA THR A 39 23.14 7.16 4.87
C THR A 39 21.99 7.25 5.87
N LEU A 40 21.76 8.43 6.47
CA LEU A 40 20.66 8.64 7.41
C LEU A 40 19.31 8.41 6.74
N PHE A 41 19.11 8.91 5.53
CA PHE A 41 17.88 8.73 4.76
C PHE A 41 17.59 7.24 4.52
N PHE A 42 18.56 6.48 3.99
CA PHE A 42 18.36 5.06 3.70
C PHE A 42 18.22 4.22 4.97
N PHE A 43 18.86 4.62 6.07
CA PHE A 43 18.69 3.96 7.36
C PHE A 43 17.26 4.15 7.91
N ILE A 44 16.73 5.37 7.85
CA ILE A 44 15.33 5.65 8.27
C ILE A 44 14.36 4.91 7.36
N LEU A 45 14.60 4.91 6.05
CA LEU A 45 13.78 4.20 5.08
C LEU A 45 13.77 2.69 5.35
N PHE A 46 14.93 2.11 5.68
CA PHE A 46 15.04 0.70 6.05
C PHE A 46 14.22 0.37 7.31
N ILE A 47 14.31 1.18 8.37
CA ILE A 47 13.51 0.98 9.58
C ILE A 47 12.01 1.11 9.28
N ALA A 48 11.60 2.09 8.50
CA ALA A 48 10.21 2.28 8.11
C ALA A 48 9.67 1.09 7.31
N ALA A 49 10.45 0.58 6.35
CA ALA A 49 10.09 -0.61 5.57
C ALA A 49 10.00 -1.87 6.45
N LEU A 50 10.97 -2.04 7.37
CA LEU A 50 11.00 -3.18 8.28
C LEU A 50 9.78 -3.20 9.21
N THR A 51 9.43 -2.07 9.81
CA THR A 51 8.25 -1.98 10.70
C THR A 51 6.96 -2.26 9.95
N SER A 52 6.82 -1.77 8.72
CA SER A 52 5.67 -2.05 7.86
C SER A 52 5.59 -3.54 7.48
N ALA A 53 6.71 -4.15 7.12
CA ALA A 53 6.76 -5.58 6.79
C ALA A 53 6.37 -6.46 7.98
N ILE A 54 6.85 -6.13 9.19
CA ILE A 54 6.48 -6.85 10.42
C ILE A 54 4.98 -6.73 10.67
N SER A 55 4.39 -5.54 10.53
CA SER A 55 2.96 -5.31 10.76
C SER A 55 2.08 -6.10 9.78
N ILE A 56 2.46 -6.16 8.50
CA ILE A 56 1.74 -6.94 7.50
C ILE A 56 1.85 -8.45 7.78
N LEU A 57 3.05 -8.93 8.15
CA LEU A 57 3.27 -10.34 8.50
C LEU A 57 2.47 -10.73 9.74
N GLU A 58 2.34 -9.84 10.73
CA GLU A 58 1.59 -10.10 11.96
C GLU A 58 0.10 -10.34 11.67
N VAL A 59 -0.52 -9.63 10.74
CA VAL A 59 -1.93 -9.84 10.37
C VAL A 59 -2.17 -11.28 9.90
N ILE A 60 -1.30 -11.78 9.02
CA ILE A 60 -1.41 -13.15 8.52
C ILE A 60 -1.12 -14.16 9.64
N THR A 61 -0.09 -13.90 10.42
CA THR A 61 0.35 -14.76 11.52
C THR A 61 -0.76 -14.87 12.57
N ALA A 62 -1.37 -13.77 12.99
CA ALA A 62 -2.47 -13.74 13.96
C ALA A 62 -3.66 -14.59 13.47
N TYR A 63 -4.07 -14.45 12.22
CA TYR A 63 -5.15 -15.26 11.65
C TYR A 63 -4.87 -16.77 11.79
N PHE A 64 -3.65 -17.22 11.45
CA PHE A 64 -3.34 -18.66 11.54
C PHE A 64 -3.17 -19.16 12.96
N ILE A 65 -2.78 -18.31 13.90
CA ILE A 65 -2.75 -18.65 15.32
C ILE A 65 -4.18 -18.80 15.84
N ASP A 66 -5.04 -17.81 15.61
CA ASP A 66 -6.37 -17.71 16.20
C ASP A 66 -7.35 -18.72 15.57
N GLU A 67 -7.36 -18.83 14.23
CA GLU A 67 -8.32 -19.65 13.51
C GLU A 67 -7.83 -21.09 13.24
N LYS A 68 -6.53 -21.31 13.11
CA LYS A 68 -5.96 -22.62 12.76
C LYS A 68 -5.17 -23.26 13.89
N GLY A 69 -4.99 -22.58 15.02
CA GLY A 69 -4.27 -23.09 16.18
C GLY A 69 -2.78 -23.36 15.91
N TRP A 70 -2.17 -22.65 14.94
CA TRP A 70 -0.74 -22.80 14.69
C TRP A 70 0.08 -22.15 15.78
N SER A 71 1.28 -22.69 16.06
CA SER A 71 2.23 -21.98 16.90
C SER A 71 2.73 -20.72 16.16
N ARG A 72 3.04 -19.67 16.93
CA ARG A 72 3.56 -18.41 16.40
C ARG A 72 4.81 -18.62 15.53
N GLU A 73 5.74 -19.45 15.99
CA GLU A 73 6.96 -19.77 15.26
C GLU A 73 6.64 -20.41 13.89
N LYS A 74 5.74 -21.40 13.87
CA LYS A 74 5.36 -22.07 12.64
C LYS A 74 4.71 -21.12 11.65
N ALA A 75 3.79 -20.28 12.09
CA ALA A 75 3.12 -19.30 11.23
C ALA A 75 4.13 -18.27 10.70
N THR A 76 4.93 -17.68 11.56
CA THR A 76 5.92 -16.65 11.16
C THR A 76 6.97 -17.20 10.21
N LEU A 77 7.54 -18.38 10.49
CA LEU A 77 8.55 -18.98 9.61
C LEU A 77 7.97 -19.40 8.26
N SER A 78 6.75 -19.95 8.23
CA SER A 78 6.11 -20.37 6.98
C SER A 78 5.83 -19.18 6.08
N PHE A 79 5.13 -18.16 6.58
CA PHE A 79 4.76 -16.98 5.78
C PHE A 79 5.95 -16.06 5.52
N GLY A 80 6.81 -15.85 6.51
CA GLY A 80 8.06 -15.12 6.35
C GLY A 80 8.96 -15.76 5.30
N GLY A 81 9.05 -17.09 5.28
CA GLY A 81 9.78 -17.84 4.26
C GLY A 81 9.22 -17.61 2.85
N VAL A 82 7.90 -17.74 2.68
CA VAL A 82 7.24 -17.50 1.38
C VAL A 82 7.47 -16.06 0.91
N ILE A 83 7.25 -15.08 1.78
CA ILE A 83 7.45 -13.66 1.47
C ILE A 83 8.91 -13.40 1.09
N THR A 84 9.86 -14.00 1.80
CA THR A 84 11.30 -13.84 1.49
C THR A 84 11.63 -14.41 0.11
N VAL A 85 11.11 -15.59 -0.24
CA VAL A 85 11.32 -16.19 -1.57
C VAL A 85 10.75 -15.28 -2.67
N VAL A 86 9.52 -14.82 -2.52
CA VAL A 86 8.91 -13.87 -3.47
C VAL A 86 9.72 -12.57 -3.56
N GLY A 87 10.18 -12.05 -2.42
CA GLY A 87 11.02 -10.85 -2.36
C GLY A 87 12.37 -11.01 -3.09
N ILE A 88 12.99 -12.21 -3.02
CA ILE A 88 14.19 -12.51 -3.79
C ILE A 88 13.90 -12.44 -5.30
N PHE A 89 12.80 -13.02 -5.78
CA PHE A 89 12.41 -12.92 -7.20
C PHE A 89 12.12 -11.48 -7.62
N CYS A 90 11.44 -10.68 -6.79
CA CYS A 90 11.24 -9.26 -7.04
C CYS A 90 12.58 -8.52 -7.16
N SER A 91 13.52 -8.77 -6.25
CA SER A 91 14.84 -8.14 -6.26
C SER A 91 15.65 -8.53 -7.49
N LEU A 92 15.64 -9.81 -7.88
CA LEU A 92 16.36 -10.30 -9.06
C LEU A 92 15.76 -9.75 -10.36
N SER A 93 14.45 -9.50 -10.42
CA SER A 93 13.79 -8.96 -11.62
C SER A 93 14.12 -7.50 -11.91
N LEU A 94 14.67 -6.77 -10.95
CA LEU A 94 15.16 -5.39 -11.14
C LEU A 94 16.58 -5.35 -11.76
N GLY A 95 17.26 -6.49 -11.84
CA GLY A 95 18.57 -6.64 -12.48
C GLY A 95 18.44 -7.28 -13.87
N ASP A 96 19.55 -7.89 -14.33
CA ASP A 96 19.62 -8.54 -15.63
C ASP A 96 18.80 -9.84 -15.73
N PHE A 97 18.31 -10.36 -14.59
CA PHE A 97 17.52 -11.57 -14.52
C PHE A 97 16.02 -11.28 -14.67
N ASN A 98 15.56 -11.20 -15.91
CA ASN A 98 14.18 -10.90 -16.22
C ASN A 98 13.34 -12.18 -16.29
N LEU A 99 12.63 -12.51 -15.19
CA LEU A 99 11.75 -13.70 -15.11
C LEU A 99 10.51 -13.59 -16.02
N THR A 100 10.17 -12.36 -16.40
CA THR A 100 8.97 -12.02 -17.18
C THR A 100 9.31 -11.48 -18.57
N SER A 101 10.40 -11.93 -19.15
CA SER A 101 10.86 -11.53 -20.49
C SER A 101 9.80 -11.65 -21.59
N SER A 102 8.73 -12.39 -21.34
CA SER A 102 7.60 -12.54 -22.27
C SER A 102 6.49 -11.48 -22.11
N LEU A 103 6.53 -10.66 -21.05
CA LEU A 103 5.46 -9.71 -20.69
C LEU A 103 5.88 -8.24 -20.77
N ASP A 104 7.11 -7.93 -21.18
CA ASP A 104 7.71 -6.57 -21.23
C ASP A 104 7.67 -5.77 -19.90
N ILE A 105 7.26 -6.40 -18.79
CA ILE A 105 7.22 -5.83 -17.44
C ILE A 105 8.06 -6.66 -16.50
N SER A 106 8.72 -6.00 -15.53
CA SER A 106 9.48 -6.71 -14.51
C SER A 106 8.54 -7.44 -13.55
N PHE A 107 9.00 -8.53 -12.92
CA PHE A 107 8.21 -9.22 -11.90
C PHE A 107 7.91 -8.31 -10.71
N PHE A 108 8.80 -7.39 -10.38
CA PHE A 108 8.58 -6.36 -9.37
C PHE A 108 7.41 -5.44 -9.76
N ASP A 109 7.42 -4.89 -10.97
CA ASP A 109 6.34 -3.99 -11.43
C ASP A 109 5.00 -4.72 -11.49
N PHE A 110 4.98 -5.98 -11.92
CA PHE A 110 3.77 -6.80 -11.89
C PHE A 110 3.21 -6.96 -10.46
N MET A 111 4.06 -7.26 -9.47
CA MET A 111 3.63 -7.39 -8.08
C MET A 111 3.20 -6.05 -7.47
N ASP A 112 3.87 -4.97 -7.83
CA ASP A 112 3.50 -3.62 -7.39
C ASP A 112 2.14 -3.20 -7.96
N GLU A 113 1.92 -3.38 -9.25
CA GLU A 113 0.62 -3.11 -9.88
C GLU A 113 -0.50 -3.98 -9.30
N LEU A 114 -0.26 -5.28 -9.16
CA LEU A 114 -1.24 -6.20 -8.59
C LEU A 114 -1.64 -5.78 -7.17
N SER A 115 -0.68 -5.42 -6.34
CA SER A 115 -0.95 -5.04 -4.95
C SER A 115 -1.60 -3.66 -4.85
N SER A 116 -1.08 -2.65 -5.54
CA SER A 116 -1.50 -1.26 -5.39
C SER A 116 -2.77 -0.93 -6.16
N LYS A 117 -2.91 -1.41 -7.41
CA LYS A 117 -4.06 -1.11 -8.25
C LYS A 117 -5.27 -2.00 -7.98
N TYR A 118 -5.06 -3.27 -7.60
CA TYR A 118 -6.15 -4.23 -7.45
C TYR A 118 -6.38 -4.68 -6.01
N MET A 119 -5.37 -5.22 -5.34
CA MET A 119 -5.58 -5.84 -4.02
C MET A 119 -5.92 -4.82 -2.94
N LEU A 120 -5.25 -3.67 -2.89
CA LEU A 120 -5.51 -2.61 -1.92
C LEU A 120 -6.92 -2.01 -2.05
N PRO A 121 -7.38 -1.57 -3.23
CA PRO A 121 -8.75 -1.08 -3.39
C PRO A 121 -9.81 -2.15 -3.09
N ILE A 122 -9.63 -3.38 -3.58
CA ILE A 122 -10.56 -4.48 -3.30
C ILE A 122 -10.64 -4.76 -1.79
N GLY A 123 -9.49 -4.86 -1.12
CA GLY A 123 -9.43 -5.05 0.33
C GLY A 123 -10.13 -3.94 1.11
N GLY A 124 -9.90 -2.68 0.72
CA GLY A 124 -10.60 -1.52 1.28
C GLY A 124 -12.11 -1.56 1.09
N ALA A 125 -12.58 -1.91 -0.12
CA ALA A 125 -14.01 -2.08 -0.40
C ALA A 125 -14.64 -3.18 0.45
N LEU A 126 -13.99 -4.35 0.51
CA LEU A 126 -14.48 -5.49 1.29
C LEU A 126 -14.55 -5.15 2.79
N THR A 127 -13.56 -4.44 3.32
CA THR A 127 -13.55 -3.98 4.71
C THR A 127 -14.68 -2.99 4.97
N ALA A 128 -14.88 -2.00 4.10
CA ALA A 128 -15.97 -1.05 4.23
C ALA A 128 -17.37 -1.73 4.14
N MET A 129 -17.53 -2.67 3.21
CA MET A 129 -18.76 -3.48 3.09
C MET A 129 -18.99 -4.36 4.31
N PHE A 130 -17.96 -4.96 4.87
CA PHE A 130 -18.05 -5.75 6.10
C PHE A 130 -18.55 -4.90 7.27
N VAL A 131 -18.01 -3.70 7.45
CA VAL A 131 -18.46 -2.78 8.52
C VAL A 131 -19.90 -2.34 8.30
N LEU A 132 -20.27 -1.99 7.05
CA LEU A 132 -21.64 -1.53 6.75
C LEU A 132 -22.70 -2.60 6.91
N TYR A 133 -22.44 -3.81 6.40
CA TYR A 133 -23.49 -4.82 6.23
C TYR A 133 -23.43 -5.97 7.24
N ARG A 134 -22.24 -6.31 7.72
CA ARG A 134 -22.06 -7.49 8.58
C ARG A 134 -21.79 -7.13 10.03
N TRP A 135 -20.86 -6.25 10.30
CA TRP A 135 -20.54 -5.83 11.67
C TRP A 135 -21.57 -4.84 12.21
N GLY A 136 -21.90 -3.85 11.41
CA GLY A 136 -22.83 -2.78 11.77
C GLY A 136 -22.12 -1.57 12.38
N ILE A 137 -22.58 -0.39 11.99
CA ILE A 137 -21.98 0.88 12.45
C ILE A 137 -22.12 1.06 13.97
N ASP A 138 -23.16 0.51 14.59
CA ASP A 138 -23.36 0.65 16.03
C ASP A 138 -22.28 -0.09 16.82
N LEU A 139 -21.97 -1.34 16.44
CA LEU A 139 -20.90 -2.12 17.07
C LEU A 139 -19.53 -1.50 16.81
N PHE A 140 -19.31 -0.99 15.60
CA PHE A 140 -18.08 -0.26 15.25
C PHE A 140 -17.89 0.98 16.13
N LEU A 141 -18.96 1.77 16.37
CA LEU A 141 -18.89 2.94 17.24
C LEU A 141 -18.75 2.56 18.72
N ASP A 142 -19.36 1.47 19.15
CA ASP A 142 -19.21 0.99 20.52
C ASP A 142 -17.76 0.58 20.82
N GLU A 143 -17.08 -0.04 19.85
CA GLU A 143 -15.65 -0.36 19.95
C GLU A 143 -14.79 0.92 20.06
N ILE A 144 -15.10 1.94 19.28
CA ILE A 144 -14.39 3.23 19.35
C ILE A 144 -14.59 3.91 20.71
N LYS A 145 -15.78 3.80 21.31
CA LYS A 145 -16.07 4.40 22.63
C LYS A 145 -15.15 3.88 23.74
N ILE A 146 -14.73 2.63 23.66
CA ILE A 146 -13.85 2.01 24.67
C ILE A 146 -12.54 2.80 24.86
N GLY A 147 -12.02 3.43 23.82
CA GLY A 147 -10.82 4.26 23.90
C GLY A 147 -11.06 5.75 24.11
N MET A 148 -12.33 6.21 24.15
CA MET A 148 -12.71 7.62 24.13
C MET A 148 -13.54 8.05 25.34
N GLU A 149 -13.47 7.36 26.46
CA GLU A 149 -14.29 7.60 27.67
C GLU A 149 -14.20 9.03 28.22
N ASN A 150 -13.10 9.74 27.97
CA ASN A 150 -12.87 11.09 28.47
C ASN A 150 -13.20 12.20 27.46
N ILE A 151 -13.73 11.85 26.27
CA ILE A 151 -14.00 12.81 25.20
C ILE A 151 -15.50 12.97 25.02
N ASN A 152 -15.96 14.22 25.12
CA ASN A 152 -17.39 14.54 24.94
C ASN A 152 -17.71 14.56 23.43
N VAL A 153 -18.16 13.41 22.89
CA VAL A 153 -18.51 13.25 21.48
C VAL A 153 -20.03 13.11 21.34
N ASP A 154 -20.62 13.85 20.41
CA ASP A 154 -22.01 13.61 20.00
C ASP A 154 -22.10 12.34 19.14
N TRP A 155 -22.38 11.22 19.78
CA TRP A 155 -22.44 9.89 19.16
C TRP A 155 -23.53 9.77 18.10
N LYS A 156 -24.58 10.60 18.17
CA LYS A 156 -25.64 10.62 17.15
C LYS A 156 -25.14 11.20 15.85
N SER A 157 -24.40 12.31 15.91
CA SER A 157 -23.73 12.90 14.76
C SER A 157 -22.61 12.01 14.26
N ALA A 158 -21.82 11.40 15.14
CA ALA A 158 -20.76 10.46 14.79
C ALA A 158 -21.30 9.27 13.99
N ARG A 159 -22.44 8.69 14.36
CA ARG A 159 -23.10 7.62 13.61
C ARG A 159 -23.48 8.05 12.20
N SER A 160 -24.11 9.21 12.05
CA SER A 160 -24.51 9.72 10.74
C SER A 160 -23.30 9.96 9.83
N ILE A 161 -22.26 10.58 10.38
CA ILE A 161 -21.01 10.85 9.67
C ILE A 161 -20.32 9.56 9.26
N SER A 162 -20.21 8.58 10.16
CA SER A 162 -19.59 7.28 9.87
C SER A 162 -20.33 6.54 8.75
N ASN A 163 -21.66 6.50 8.78
CA ASN A 163 -22.46 5.91 7.70
C ASN A 163 -22.13 6.56 6.35
N VAL A 164 -22.15 7.90 6.30
CA VAL A 164 -21.88 8.65 5.06
C VAL A 164 -20.45 8.37 4.59
N LEU A 165 -19.46 8.39 5.48
CA LEU A 165 -18.07 8.14 5.15
C LEU A 165 -17.84 6.73 4.59
N PHE A 166 -18.41 5.69 5.22
CA PHE A 166 -18.27 4.32 4.72
C PHE A 166 -18.98 4.10 3.39
N ILE A 167 -20.16 4.68 3.18
CA ILE A 167 -20.85 4.62 1.89
C ILE A 167 -20.03 5.35 0.82
N LEU A 168 -19.57 6.55 1.11
CA LEU A 168 -18.80 7.36 0.18
C LEU A 168 -17.45 6.68 -0.16
N SER A 169 -16.74 6.15 0.83
CA SER A 169 -15.49 5.42 0.60
C SER A 169 -15.71 4.17 -0.26
N SER A 170 -16.76 3.40 0.01
CA SER A 170 -17.10 2.23 -0.81
C SER A 170 -17.40 2.62 -2.25
N LEU A 171 -18.14 3.71 -2.46
CA LEU A 171 -18.48 4.20 -3.80
C LEU A 171 -17.23 4.69 -4.55
N ILE A 172 -16.35 5.43 -3.90
CA ILE A 172 -15.08 5.87 -4.49
C ILE A 172 -14.21 4.68 -4.89
N VAL A 173 -14.09 3.67 -4.02
CA VAL A 173 -13.29 2.48 -4.33
C VAL A 173 -13.89 1.69 -5.49
N VAL A 174 -15.20 1.54 -5.55
CA VAL A 174 -15.87 0.91 -6.71
C VAL A 174 -15.58 1.68 -8.00
N LEU A 175 -15.61 3.01 -7.97
CA LEU A 175 -15.27 3.83 -9.13
C LEU A 175 -13.81 3.66 -9.56
N ILE A 176 -12.88 3.56 -8.62
CA ILE A 176 -11.46 3.29 -8.90
C ILE A 176 -11.31 1.93 -9.59
N ILE A 177 -11.91 0.89 -9.03
CA ILE A 177 -11.84 -0.47 -9.60
C ILE A 177 -12.48 -0.50 -11.01
N LEU A 178 -13.61 0.17 -11.18
CA LEU A 178 -14.27 0.26 -12.50
C LEU A 178 -13.38 0.99 -13.51
N ASN A 179 -12.69 2.06 -13.11
CA ASN A 179 -11.75 2.76 -13.98
C ASN A 179 -10.60 1.86 -14.42
N GLU A 180 -9.98 1.13 -13.48
CA GLU A 180 -8.89 0.19 -13.78
C GLU A 180 -9.33 -0.95 -14.71
N VAL A 181 -10.50 -1.54 -14.44
CA VAL A 181 -11.07 -2.59 -15.31
C VAL A 181 -11.40 -2.04 -16.69
N PHE A 182 -11.90 -0.81 -16.76
CA PHE A 182 -12.23 -0.17 -18.01
C PHE A 182 -10.98 0.14 -18.85
N GLU A 183 -9.93 0.62 -18.19
CA GLU A 183 -8.63 0.87 -18.82
C GLU A 183 -8.02 -0.42 -19.39
N LEU A 184 -8.15 -1.52 -18.66
CA LEU A 184 -7.67 -2.84 -19.08
C LEU A 184 -8.43 -3.39 -20.31
N ILE A 185 -9.74 -3.07 -20.46
CA ILE A 185 -10.57 -3.57 -21.56
C ILE A 185 -10.47 -2.68 -22.81
N PHE A 186 -10.42 -1.35 -22.62
CA PHE A 186 -10.55 -0.39 -23.71
C PHE A 186 -9.27 0.38 -24.03
N ASP A 187 -8.17 0.14 -23.28
CA ASP A 187 -6.90 0.89 -23.38
C ASP A 187 -7.08 2.42 -23.27
N LYS A 188 -8.14 2.84 -22.56
CA LYS A 188 -8.47 4.24 -22.28
C LYS A 188 -9.15 4.37 -20.94
N SER A 189 -8.69 5.32 -20.13
CA SER A 189 -9.34 5.60 -18.83
C SER A 189 -10.73 6.24 -19.04
N LEU A 190 -11.62 6.06 -18.06
CA LEU A 190 -12.96 6.71 -18.05
C LEU A 190 -12.86 8.23 -18.12
N GLN A 191 -11.79 8.82 -17.56
CA GLN A 191 -11.53 10.26 -17.61
C GLN A 191 -11.25 10.74 -19.03
N GLN A 192 -10.48 9.99 -19.81
CA GLN A 192 -10.19 10.32 -21.21
C GLN A 192 -11.42 10.22 -22.12
N MET A 193 -12.37 9.33 -21.78
CA MET A 193 -13.64 9.22 -22.53
C MET A 193 -14.65 10.28 -22.13
N ALA A 194 -14.62 10.75 -20.88
CA ALA A 194 -15.50 11.83 -20.41
C ALA A 194 -15.05 13.23 -20.87
N GLY A 195 -13.89 13.35 -21.53
CA GLY A 195 -13.41 14.62 -22.09
C GLY A 195 -12.85 15.61 -21.08
N PHE A 196 -12.39 15.12 -19.91
CA PHE A 196 -11.71 15.91 -18.86
C PHE A 196 -10.22 15.61 -18.85
#